data_ebafbfa4c1ec2eefe4698db8d8c3a354
#
_entry.id   ebafbfa4c1ec2eefe4698db8d8c3a354
#
_cell.length_a   1.000
_cell.length_b   1.000
_cell.length_c   1.000
_cell.angle_alpha   90.00
_cell.angle_beta   90.00
_cell.angle_gamma   90.00
#
_symmetry.space_group_name_H-M   'P 1'
#
loop_
_entity.id
_entity.type
_entity.pdbx_description
1 polymer ?
#
loop_
_entity_poly.entity_id
_entity_poly.type
_entity_poly.pdbx_seq_one_letter_code
_entity_poly.pdbx_strand_id
1 'polypeptide(L)'
;MPTHLRSDCERCFGLCCVALPFAKSADFPVSKAAGQPCVNLADDSRCGIHNRLREHGYHGCAAFECFGAGQQVSQVTFGGRDWRQEPGIAPQMFGAFAVMRQLHEILRYLAEALRWQAASPVWCDLGAAAGEVRQLTEGSPRQLRDIDIPAVRSRVSPLLVRASALARAGLPGCGVNRRGADLPGAKLRGASLCGADMRGACLIAADLRGADLRGADLLGADLRNADLRGADLRDSLFLTEPQVNAAKGDARTRLPATLVHPAHWGAGQ
;
A
#
# COMPACT_ATOMS: atom_id res chain seq x y z
N MET A 1 1.39 -9.16 -10.46
CA MET A 1 1.89 -9.15 -9.07
C MET A 1 2.01 -10.59 -8.61
N PRO A 2 3.07 -10.99 -7.88
CA PRO A 2 3.19 -12.35 -7.33
C PRO A 2 2.02 -12.64 -6.40
N THR A 3 1.48 -13.88 -6.46
CA THR A 3 0.27 -14.26 -5.70
C THR A 3 0.44 -14.14 -4.18
N HIS A 4 1.64 -14.41 -3.66
CA HIS A 4 1.96 -14.31 -2.23
C HIS A 4 1.96 -12.86 -1.69
N LEU A 5 2.00 -11.85 -2.56
CA LEU A 5 1.89 -10.42 -2.20
C LEU A 5 0.46 -9.88 -2.37
N ARG A 6 -0.55 -10.73 -2.45
CA ARG A 6 -1.97 -10.37 -2.40
C ARG A 6 -2.55 -10.81 -1.07
N SER A 7 -3.38 -9.98 -0.46
CA SER A 7 -4.05 -10.33 0.79
C SER A 7 -5.02 -11.49 0.58
N ASP A 8 -4.94 -12.46 1.50
CA ASP A 8 -5.86 -13.57 1.63
C ASP A 8 -6.39 -13.60 3.07
N CYS A 9 -7.53 -12.90 3.26
CA CYS A 9 -8.13 -12.76 4.58
C CYS A 9 -8.73 -14.07 5.12
N GLU A 10 -8.97 -15.06 4.26
CA GLU A 10 -9.49 -16.37 4.69
C GLU A 10 -8.40 -17.20 5.38
N ARG A 11 -7.14 -16.93 5.08
CA ARG A 11 -5.98 -17.61 5.65
C ARG A 11 -5.22 -16.74 6.66
N CYS A 12 -5.83 -15.64 7.07
CA CYS A 12 -5.28 -14.72 8.09
C CYS A 12 -6.15 -14.77 9.33
N PHE A 13 -5.53 -14.80 10.51
CA PHE A 13 -6.26 -14.79 11.81
C PHE A 13 -6.74 -13.39 12.19
N GLY A 14 -7.20 -12.58 11.25
CA GLY A 14 -7.70 -11.23 11.49
C GLY A 14 -6.64 -10.26 12.00
N LEU A 15 -5.36 -10.44 11.64
CA LEU A 15 -4.24 -9.69 12.22
C LEU A 15 -4.34 -8.19 12.04
N CYS A 16 -4.85 -7.68 10.92
CA CYS A 16 -5.10 -6.25 10.75
C CYS A 16 -6.14 -5.70 11.73
N CYS A 17 -7.13 -6.53 12.11
CA CYS A 17 -8.19 -6.16 13.03
C CYS A 17 -7.77 -6.23 14.51
N VAL A 18 -6.66 -6.88 14.85
CA VAL A 18 -6.19 -6.99 16.22
C VAL A 18 -4.85 -6.31 16.46
N ALA A 19 -3.85 -6.54 15.61
CA ALA A 19 -2.49 -6.07 15.85
C ALA A 19 -2.32 -4.56 15.74
N LEU A 20 -3.01 -3.92 14.79
CA LEU A 20 -2.82 -2.51 14.47
C LEU A 20 -3.75 -1.61 15.30
N PRO A 21 -3.23 -0.49 15.86
CA PRO A 21 -4.06 0.52 16.50
C PRO A 21 -4.68 1.46 15.47
N PHE A 22 -5.79 2.10 15.83
CA PHE A 22 -6.33 3.27 15.14
C PHE A 22 -7.04 4.20 16.12
N ALA A 23 -7.04 5.49 15.81
CA ALA A 23 -7.70 6.52 16.59
C ALA A 23 -8.97 7.01 15.89
N LYS A 24 -9.98 7.42 16.67
CA LYS A 24 -11.17 8.08 16.16
C LYS A 24 -10.78 9.32 15.34
N SER A 25 -11.26 9.38 14.10
CA SER A 25 -10.90 10.39 13.10
C SER A 25 -11.92 10.38 11.96
N ALA A 26 -11.64 11.10 10.88
CA ALA A 26 -12.40 10.98 9.64
C ALA A 26 -12.31 9.56 9.01
N ASP A 27 -11.27 8.78 9.35
CA ASP A 27 -11.02 7.45 8.81
C ASP A 27 -11.58 6.33 9.69
N PHE A 28 -11.91 6.62 10.97
CA PHE A 28 -12.40 5.62 11.93
C PHE A 28 -13.44 6.20 12.90
N PRO A 29 -14.58 5.54 13.11
CA PRO A 29 -15.63 6.04 14.00
C PRO A 29 -15.29 5.89 15.49
N VAL A 30 -14.32 5.02 15.83
CA VAL A 30 -13.90 4.71 17.20
C VAL A 30 -12.37 4.63 17.29
N SER A 31 -11.85 4.61 18.51
CA SER A 31 -10.43 4.29 18.77
C SER A 31 -10.27 2.82 19.17
N LYS A 32 -9.14 2.23 18.83
CA LYS A 32 -8.74 0.86 19.20
C LYS A 32 -7.24 0.81 19.49
N ALA A 33 -6.87 0.25 20.63
CA ALA A 33 -5.45 0.04 20.98
C ALA A 33 -4.85 -1.12 20.16
N ALA A 34 -3.51 -1.13 20.02
CA ALA A 34 -2.79 -2.27 19.47
C ALA A 34 -3.01 -3.51 20.33
N GLY A 35 -3.18 -4.67 19.70
CA GLY A 35 -3.43 -5.94 20.39
C GLY A 35 -4.87 -6.13 20.91
N GLN A 36 -5.71 -5.11 20.80
CA GLN A 36 -7.13 -5.22 21.14
C GLN A 36 -7.93 -5.61 19.89
N PRO A 37 -8.78 -6.66 19.94
CA PRO A 37 -9.65 -7.00 18.81
C PRO A 37 -10.61 -5.86 18.46
N CYS A 38 -10.79 -5.62 17.15
CA CYS A 38 -11.83 -4.73 16.65
C CYS A 38 -13.22 -5.29 17.00
N VAL A 39 -14.17 -4.43 17.33
CA VAL A 39 -15.57 -4.82 17.62
C VAL A 39 -16.25 -5.54 16.43
N ASN A 40 -15.75 -5.36 15.24
CA ASN A 40 -16.27 -6.02 14.03
C ASN A 40 -15.53 -7.32 13.67
N LEU A 41 -14.58 -7.77 14.49
CA LEU A 41 -13.84 -9.00 14.25
C LEU A 41 -14.65 -10.16 14.82
N ALA A 42 -15.19 -11.01 13.94
CA ALA A 42 -15.95 -12.20 14.31
C ALA A 42 -15.04 -13.35 14.83
N ASP A 43 -15.67 -14.38 15.41
CA ASP A 43 -14.95 -15.53 16.00
C ASP A 43 -14.22 -16.36 14.94
N ASP A 44 -14.69 -16.35 13.70
CA ASP A 44 -14.03 -16.98 12.54
C ASP A 44 -12.84 -16.17 12.00
N SER A 45 -12.40 -15.14 12.72
CA SER A 45 -11.31 -14.23 12.34
C SER A 45 -11.60 -13.34 11.13
N ARG A 46 -12.84 -13.23 10.68
CA ARG A 46 -13.26 -12.36 9.58
C ARG A 46 -13.84 -11.04 10.09
N CYS A 47 -13.76 -10.02 9.28
CA CYS A 47 -14.43 -8.75 9.56
C CYS A 47 -15.91 -8.85 9.16
N GLY A 48 -16.82 -8.77 10.13
CA GLY A 48 -18.27 -8.87 9.90
C GLY A 48 -18.86 -7.76 9.02
N ILE A 49 -18.12 -6.66 8.82
CA ILE A 49 -18.54 -5.53 7.99
C ILE A 49 -17.63 -5.30 6.76
N HIS A 50 -16.80 -6.30 6.38
CA HIS A 50 -15.76 -6.13 5.36
C HIS A 50 -16.29 -5.51 4.06
N ASN A 51 -17.45 -5.92 3.60
CA ASN A 51 -18.07 -5.43 2.36
C ASN A 51 -18.76 -4.06 2.52
N ARG A 52 -18.88 -3.53 3.74
CA ARG A 52 -19.58 -2.29 4.08
C ARG A 52 -18.76 -1.36 4.96
N LEU A 53 -17.42 -1.48 4.91
CA LEU A 53 -16.50 -0.70 5.74
C LEU A 53 -16.76 0.82 5.63
N ARG A 54 -16.97 1.33 4.42
CA ARG A 54 -17.23 2.76 4.17
C ARG A 54 -18.56 3.22 4.74
N GLU A 55 -19.59 2.42 4.61
CA GLU A 55 -20.94 2.71 5.15
C GLU A 55 -20.91 2.84 6.68
N HIS A 56 -20.03 2.07 7.32
CA HIS A 56 -19.81 2.09 8.76
C HIS A 56 -18.71 3.07 9.23
N GLY A 57 -18.18 3.92 8.33
CA GLY A 57 -17.19 4.94 8.67
C GLY A 57 -15.75 4.41 8.84
N TYR A 58 -15.46 3.17 8.46
CA TYR A 58 -14.12 2.57 8.52
C TYR A 58 -13.36 2.78 7.20
N HIS A 59 -13.21 4.05 6.79
CA HIS A 59 -12.50 4.41 5.57
C HIS A 59 -11.03 3.96 5.58
N GLY A 60 -10.38 4.04 6.73
CA GLY A 60 -9.00 3.58 6.90
C GLY A 60 -8.84 2.07 6.69
N CYS A 61 -9.82 1.24 7.13
CA CYS A 61 -9.83 -0.19 6.82
C CYS A 61 -10.09 -0.46 5.33
N ALA A 62 -10.98 0.32 4.70
CA ALA A 62 -11.28 0.18 3.26
C ALA A 62 -10.06 0.53 2.38
N ALA A 63 -9.16 1.39 2.87
CA ALA A 63 -7.91 1.77 2.21
C ALA A 63 -6.71 0.93 2.68
N PHE A 64 -6.89 -0.03 3.58
CA PHE A 64 -5.79 -0.84 4.10
C PHE A 64 -5.47 -2.04 3.21
N GLU A 65 -4.19 -2.31 3.03
CA GLU A 65 -3.68 -3.50 2.35
C GLU A 65 -2.46 -4.05 3.10
N CYS A 66 -2.44 -5.34 3.36
CA CYS A 66 -1.31 -5.98 4.03
C CYS A 66 -0.32 -6.64 3.07
N PHE A 67 -0.60 -6.63 1.78
CA PHE A 67 0.24 -7.24 0.74
C PHE A 67 0.58 -8.71 1.03
N GLY A 68 -0.35 -9.46 1.59
CA GLY A 68 -0.15 -10.88 1.92
C GLY A 68 0.58 -11.14 3.24
N ALA A 69 0.95 -10.12 4.01
CA ALA A 69 1.63 -10.31 5.27
C ALA A 69 0.80 -11.08 6.31
N GLY A 70 -0.52 -10.94 6.28
CA GLY A 70 -1.42 -11.61 7.21
C GLY A 70 -1.32 -13.14 7.10
N GLN A 71 -1.54 -13.69 5.92
CA GLN A 71 -1.44 -15.15 5.72
C GLN A 71 0.00 -15.64 5.84
N GLN A 72 1.01 -14.84 5.45
CA GLN A 72 2.41 -15.22 5.65
C GLN A 72 2.71 -15.44 7.14
N VAL A 73 2.33 -14.50 8.00
CA VAL A 73 2.53 -14.64 9.44
C VAL A 73 1.70 -15.79 10.01
N SER A 74 0.41 -15.85 9.70
CA SER A 74 -0.50 -16.86 10.25
C SER A 74 -0.12 -18.27 9.83
N GLN A 75 0.12 -18.51 8.53
CA GLN A 75 0.27 -19.86 8.01
C GLN A 75 1.73 -20.34 7.98
N VAL A 76 2.69 -19.42 7.73
CA VAL A 76 4.10 -19.80 7.55
C VAL A 76 4.88 -19.52 8.84
N THR A 77 4.92 -18.26 9.30
CA THR A 77 5.75 -17.88 10.44
C THR A 77 5.30 -18.57 11.74
N PHE A 78 3.99 -18.75 11.92
CA PHE A 78 3.41 -19.41 13.11
C PHE A 78 2.82 -20.80 12.81
N GLY A 79 2.95 -21.33 11.59
CA GLY A 79 2.56 -22.69 11.24
C GLY A 79 1.06 -23.00 11.42
N GLY A 80 0.18 -21.99 11.23
CA GLY A 80 -1.26 -22.16 11.40
C GLY A 80 -1.76 -22.08 12.86
N ARG A 81 -0.89 -21.75 13.82
CA ARG A 81 -1.28 -21.56 15.23
C ARG A 81 -2.05 -20.25 15.40
N ASP A 82 -3.23 -20.32 16.02
CA ASP A 82 -4.11 -19.17 16.21
C ASP A 82 -3.84 -18.49 17.57
N TRP A 83 -3.65 -17.18 17.54
CA TRP A 83 -3.42 -16.35 18.73
C TRP A 83 -4.57 -16.39 19.75
N ARG A 84 -5.81 -16.72 19.31
CA ARG A 84 -6.95 -16.88 20.20
C ARG A 84 -6.89 -18.20 20.99
N GLN A 85 -6.43 -19.26 20.32
CA GLN A 85 -6.29 -20.58 20.93
C GLN A 85 -5.04 -20.65 21.79
N GLU A 86 -4.00 -19.89 21.44
CA GLU A 86 -2.73 -19.81 22.14
C GLU A 86 -2.39 -18.37 22.51
N PRO A 87 -3.00 -17.77 23.55
CA PRO A 87 -2.78 -16.35 23.87
C PRO A 87 -1.31 -15.98 24.14
N GLY A 88 -0.48 -16.94 24.54
CA GLY A 88 0.95 -16.72 24.79
C GLY A 88 1.75 -16.31 23.55
N ILE A 89 1.29 -16.63 22.35
CA ILE A 89 1.97 -16.23 21.10
C ILE A 89 1.49 -14.90 20.55
N ALA A 90 0.37 -14.37 21.02
CA ALA A 90 -0.28 -13.18 20.48
C ALA A 90 0.67 -11.95 20.36
N PRO A 91 1.43 -11.55 21.39
CA PRO A 91 2.32 -10.40 21.30
C PRO A 91 3.40 -10.57 20.22
N GLN A 92 3.93 -11.81 20.09
CA GLN A 92 4.95 -12.11 19.08
C GLN A 92 4.36 -12.09 17.67
N MET A 93 3.16 -12.65 17.48
CA MET A 93 2.46 -12.67 16.20
C MET A 93 2.10 -11.26 15.74
N PHE A 94 1.60 -10.41 16.65
CA PHE A 94 1.25 -9.02 16.33
C PHE A 94 2.47 -8.18 15.98
N GLY A 95 3.57 -8.35 16.69
CA GLY A 95 4.85 -7.71 16.38
C GLY A 95 5.42 -8.17 15.02
N ALA A 96 5.41 -9.47 14.77
CA ALA A 96 5.84 -10.03 13.47
C ALA A 96 4.98 -9.50 12.31
N PHE A 97 3.66 -9.38 12.49
CA PHE A 97 2.77 -8.85 11.46
C PHE A 97 3.10 -7.39 11.09
N ALA A 98 3.38 -6.53 12.08
CA ALA A 98 3.72 -5.14 11.84
C ALA A 98 5.01 -4.97 10.99
N VAL A 99 5.99 -5.84 11.21
CA VAL A 99 7.24 -5.87 10.42
C VAL A 99 7.01 -6.51 9.05
N MET A 100 6.36 -7.68 9.00
CA MET A 100 6.09 -8.43 7.78
C MET A 100 5.34 -7.58 6.74
N ARG A 101 4.34 -6.80 7.17
CA ARG A 101 3.61 -5.90 6.28
C ARG A 101 4.53 -4.91 5.57
N GLN A 102 5.51 -4.35 6.28
CA GLN A 102 6.46 -3.40 5.71
C GLN A 102 7.44 -4.08 4.75
N LEU A 103 7.88 -5.30 5.04
CA LEU A 103 8.71 -6.09 4.13
C LEU A 103 7.96 -6.44 2.84
N HIS A 104 6.70 -6.86 2.95
CA HIS A 104 5.85 -7.18 1.81
C HIS A 104 5.55 -5.94 0.94
N GLU A 105 5.35 -4.78 1.56
CA GLU A 105 5.23 -3.50 0.83
C GLU A 105 6.50 -3.21 0.01
N ILE A 106 7.69 -3.37 0.60
CA ILE A 106 8.97 -3.21 -0.09
C ILE A 106 9.09 -4.21 -1.25
N LEU A 107 8.78 -5.49 -1.01
CA LEU A 107 8.79 -6.53 -2.05
C LEU A 107 7.84 -6.21 -3.20
N ARG A 108 6.67 -5.65 -2.91
CA ARG A 108 5.72 -5.23 -3.94
C ARG A 108 6.33 -4.17 -4.85
N TYR A 109 6.98 -3.15 -4.30
CA TYR A 109 7.62 -2.10 -5.10
C TYR A 109 8.80 -2.66 -5.93
N LEU A 110 9.63 -3.52 -5.35
CA LEU A 110 10.72 -4.18 -6.07
C LEU A 110 10.19 -5.06 -7.22
N ALA A 111 9.15 -5.86 -6.96
CA ALA A 111 8.51 -6.69 -7.97
C ALA A 111 7.85 -5.88 -9.10
N GLU A 112 7.34 -4.69 -8.81
CA GLU A 112 6.82 -3.78 -9.83
C GLU A 112 7.95 -3.22 -10.69
N ALA A 113 9.03 -2.70 -10.07
CA ALA A 113 10.18 -2.13 -10.78
C ALA A 113 10.89 -3.14 -11.70
N LEU A 114 10.97 -4.41 -11.29
CA LEU A 114 11.53 -5.51 -12.09
C LEU A 114 10.74 -5.83 -13.37
N ARG A 115 9.52 -5.33 -13.51
CA ARG A 115 8.69 -5.52 -14.72
C ARG A 115 8.91 -4.44 -15.78
N TRP A 116 9.54 -3.35 -15.42
CA TRP A 116 9.76 -2.23 -16.35
C TRP A 116 11.00 -2.47 -17.20
N GLN A 117 10.80 -2.64 -18.52
CA GLN A 117 11.91 -2.86 -19.45
C GLN A 117 12.94 -1.70 -19.40
N ALA A 118 12.47 -0.47 -19.22
CA ALA A 118 13.33 0.68 -19.09
C ALA A 118 14.26 0.62 -17.87
N ALA A 119 13.89 -0.14 -16.82
CA ALA A 119 14.70 -0.33 -15.63
C ALA A 119 15.74 -1.48 -15.77
N SER A 120 15.86 -2.10 -16.96
CA SER A 120 16.80 -3.20 -17.19
C SER A 120 18.24 -2.94 -16.75
N PRO A 121 18.78 -1.71 -16.84
CA PRO A 121 20.14 -1.43 -16.34
C PRO A 121 20.36 -1.65 -14.84
N VAL A 122 19.27 -1.74 -14.06
CA VAL A 122 19.30 -1.94 -12.59
C VAL A 122 18.61 -3.24 -12.14
N TRP A 123 18.23 -4.12 -13.04
CA TRP A 123 17.51 -5.37 -12.71
C TRP A 123 18.33 -6.30 -11.81
N CYS A 124 19.66 -6.40 -12.01
CA CYS A 124 20.51 -7.22 -11.13
C CYS A 124 20.45 -6.73 -9.68
N ASP A 125 20.59 -5.42 -9.47
CA ASP A 125 20.56 -4.82 -8.14
C ASP A 125 19.15 -4.93 -7.50
N LEU A 126 18.10 -4.68 -8.29
CA LEU A 126 16.72 -4.87 -7.85
C LEU A 126 16.41 -6.32 -7.47
N GLY A 127 16.91 -7.27 -8.26
CA GLY A 127 16.75 -8.71 -8.01
C GLY A 127 17.48 -9.16 -6.75
N ALA A 128 18.71 -8.71 -6.54
CA ALA A 128 19.46 -8.97 -5.32
C ALA A 128 18.74 -8.40 -4.09
N ALA A 129 18.31 -7.14 -4.14
CA ALA A 129 17.57 -6.52 -3.05
C ALA A 129 16.24 -7.25 -2.76
N ALA A 130 15.53 -7.71 -3.79
CA ALA A 130 14.30 -8.50 -3.63
C ALA A 130 14.59 -9.86 -2.98
N GLY A 131 15.72 -10.50 -3.32
CA GLY A 131 16.17 -11.74 -2.69
C GLY A 131 16.47 -11.55 -1.20
N GLU A 132 17.23 -10.49 -0.86
CA GLU A 132 17.54 -10.15 0.54
C GLU A 132 16.28 -9.89 1.36
N VAL A 133 15.36 -9.06 0.86
CA VAL A 133 14.11 -8.75 1.58
C VAL A 133 13.23 -9.99 1.72
N ARG A 134 13.19 -10.87 0.70
CA ARG A 134 12.46 -12.14 0.79
C ARG A 134 13.03 -13.03 1.90
N GLN A 135 14.35 -13.15 1.96
CA GLN A 135 15.02 -13.93 3.01
C GLN A 135 14.64 -13.42 4.42
N LEU A 136 14.51 -12.09 4.60
CA LEU A 136 14.04 -11.51 5.86
C LEU A 136 12.62 -11.95 6.22
N THR A 137 11.72 -12.18 5.23
CA THR A 137 10.35 -12.64 5.48
C THR A 137 10.26 -14.10 5.96
N GLU A 138 11.33 -14.88 5.81
CA GLU A 138 11.42 -16.27 6.21
C GLU A 138 11.93 -16.44 7.66
N GLY A 139 12.30 -15.35 8.30
CA GLY A 139 12.82 -15.34 9.67
C GLY A 139 11.80 -15.80 10.72
N SER A 140 12.33 -16.33 11.83
CA SER A 140 11.53 -16.65 13.03
C SER A 140 10.86 -15.39 13.60
N PRO A 141 9.81 -15.51 14.44
CA PRO A 141 9.16 -14.37 15.07
C PRO A 141 10.11 -13.41 15.80
N ARG A 142 11.16 -13.97 16.44
CA ARG A 142 12.19 -13.18 17.11
C ARG A 142 13.05 -12.39 16.09
N GLN A 143 13.53 -13.07 15.06
CA GLN A 143 14.33 -12.42 14.02
C GLN A 143 13.55 -11.31 13.31
N LEU A 144 12.27 -11.54 12.97
CA LEU A 144 11.40 -10.52 12.38
C LEU A 144 11.31 -9.27 13.24
N ARG A 145 11.10 -9.42 14.56
CA ARG A 145 10.98 -8.29 15.49
C ARG A 145 12.25 -7.44 15.55
N ASP A 146 13.40 -8.06 15.37
CA ASP A 146 14.72 -7.41 15.50
C ASP A 146 15.17 -6.74 14.17
N ILE A 147 14.36 -6.80 13.09
CA ILE A 147 14.66 -6.17 11.80
C ILE A 147 14.55 -4.65 11.90
N ASP A 148 15.61 -3.96 11.54
CA ASP A 148 15.63 -2.51 11.32
C ASP A 148 15.03 -2.17 9.93
N ILE A 149 13.72 -1.95 9.90
CA ILE A 149 12.99 -1.57 8.67
C ILE A 149 13.50 -0.26 8.05
N PRO A 150 13.78 0.81 8.80
CA PRO A 150 14.46 2.00 8.28
C PRO A 150 15.77 1.67 7.52
N ALA A 151 16.62 0.81 8.05
CA ALA A 151 17.85 0.39 7.36
C ALA A 151 17.55 -0.40 6.08
N VAL A 152 16.55 -1.28 6.06
CA VAL A 152 16.10 -1.97 4.83
C VAL A 152 15.62 -0.95 3.80
N ARG A 153 14.78 0.00 4.19
CA ARG A 153 14.26 1.06 3.30
C ARG A 153 15.39 1.93 2.74
N SER A 154 16.38 2.29 3.55
CA SER A 154 17.50 3.13 3.10
C SER A 154 18.36 2.46 2.03
N ARG A 155 18.51 1.11 2.06
CA ARG A 155 19.20 0.34 1.01
C ARG A 155 18.39 0.21 -0.26
N VAL A 156 17.07 0.00 -0.15
CA VAL A 156 16.19 -0.24 -1.31
C VAL A 156 15.80 1.07 -2.02
N SER A 157 15.60 2.16 -1.27
CA SER A 157 15.09 3.42 -1.82
C SER A 157 15.93 3.97 -2.99
N PRO A 158 17.27 3.99 -2.97
CA PRO A 158 18.05 4.47 -4.11
C PRO A 158 17.83 3.66 -5.40
N LEU A 159 17.63 2.34 -5.28
CA LEU A 159 17.35 1.46 -6.42
C LEU A 159 16.00 1.77 -7.05
N LEU A 160 14.95 1.94 -6.21
CA LEU A 160 13.62 2.34 -6.69
C LEU A 160 13.63 3.75 -7.32
N VAL A 161 14.42 4.68 -6.76
CA VAL A 161 14.64 6.01 -7.33
C VAL A 161 15.22 5.91 -8.74
N ARG A 162 16.27 5.11 -8.90
CA ARG A 162 16.95 4.93 -10.19
C ARG A 162 16.05 4.24 -11.21
N ALA A 163 15.35 3.18 -10.80
CA ALA A 163 14.39 2.48 -11.66
C ALA A 163 13.26 3.41 -12.15
N SER A 164 12.71 4.22 -11.25
CA SER A 164 11.70 5.22 -11.59
C SER A 164 12.23 6.29 -12.55
N ALA A 165 13.44 6.80 -12.33
CA ALA A 165 14.05 7.79 -13.24
C ALA A 165 14.20 7.21 -14.66
N LEU A 166 14.64 5.95 -14.77
CA LEU A 166 14.74 5.25 -16.06
C LEU A 166 13.38 5.05 -16.71
N ALA A 167 12.36 4.64 -15.95
CA ALA A 167 11.01 4.41 -16.47
C ALA A 167 10.33 5.71 -16.94
N ARG A 168 10.65 6.85 -16.32
CA ARG A 168 10.09 8.16 -16.66
C ARG A 168 10.91 8.92 -17.71
N ALA A 169 12.11 8.44 -18.03
CA ALA A 169 12.98 9.07 -19.03
C ALA A 169 12.24 9.19 -20.37
N GLY A 170 12.23 10.40 -20.94
CA GLY A 170 11.55 10.68 -22.21
C GLY A 170 10.06 11.02 -22.10
N LEU A 171 9.44 10.93 -20.93
CA LEU A 171 8.07 11.44 -20.74
C LEU A 171 8.06 12.98 -20.63
N PRO A 172 6.99 13.65 -21.09
CA PRO A 172 6.95 15.14 -21.19
C PRO A 172 7.26 15.87 -19.88
N GLY A 173 6.86 15.33 -18.75
CA GLY A 173 7.06 15.93 -17.42
C GLY A 173 8.15 15.26 -16.59
N CYS A 174 9.07 14.48 -17.17
CA CYS A 174 10.09 13.74 -16.43
C CYS A 174 11.02 14.63 -15.58
N GLY A 175 11.14 15.92 -15.90
CA GLY A 175 11.88 16.91 -15.10
C GLY A 175 11.07 17.57 -13.98
N VAL A 176 9.76 17.36 -13.91
CA VAL A 176 8.91 17.94 -12.86
C VAL A 176 9.15 17.20 -11.55
N ASN A 177 9.77 17.89 -10.60
CA ASN A 177 10.03 17.33 -9.26
C ASN A 177 9.05 17.93 -8.24
N ARG A 178 8.18 17.07 -7.69
CA ARG A 178 7.22 17.36 -6.62
C ARG A 178 7.41 16.39 -5.45
N ARG A 179 8.58 15.78 -5.34
CA ARG A 179 8.91 14.82 -4.28
C ARG A 179 8.75 15.45 -2.90
N GLY A 180 7.94 14.84 -2.03
CA GLY A 180 7.64 15.35 -0.70
C GLY A 180 6.92 16.69 -0.69
N ALA A 181 6.37 17.13 -1.83
CA ALA A 181 5.67 18.42 -1.90
C ALA A 181 4.44 18.40 -0.98
N ASP A 182 4.23 19.50 -0.26
CA ASP A 182 3.06 19.72 0.59
C ASP A 182 1.98 20.41 -0.23
N LEU A 183 1.00 19.63 -0.71
CA LEU A 183 -0.04 20.04 -1.66
C LEU A 183 -1.47 19.67 -1.18
N PRO A 184 -1.81 19.75 0.12
CA PRO A 184 -3.16 19.46 0.57
C PRO A 184 -4.14 20.50 0.01
N GLY A 185 -5.26 20.01 -0.54
CA GLY A 185 -6.28 20.85 -1.17
C GLY A 185 -5.80 21.62 -2.41
N ALA A 186 -4.64 21.30 -2.96
CA ALA A 186 -4.08 22.01 -4.12
C ALA A 186 -5.01 21.94 -5.33
N LYS A 187 -5.11 23.04 -6.07
CA LYS A 187 -5.91 23.14 -7.31
C LYS A 187 -5.06 22.67 -8.51
N LEU A 188 -5.11 21.39 -8.79
CA LEU A 188 -4.35 20.73 -9.87
C LEU A 188 -5.25 20.18 -10.97
N ARG A 189 -6.45 20.72 -11.11
CA ARG A 189 -7.40 20.30 -12.14
C ARG A 189 -6.81 20.48 -13.54
N GLY A 190 -6.81 19.40 -14.33
CA GLY A 190 -6.26 19.40 -15.68
C GLY A 190 -4.75 19.60 -15.74
N ALA A 191 -4.04 19.50 -14.62
CA ALA A 191 -2.60 19.70 -14.57
C ALA A 191 -1.86 18.66 -15.42
N SER A 192 -0.80 19.09 -16.13
CA SER A 192 0.11 18.21 -16.85
C SER A 192 1.22 17.72 -15.91
N LEU A 193 1.02 16.52 -15.36
CA LEU A 193 1.92 15.86 -14.42
C LEU A 193 2.45 14.52 -14.97
N CYS A 194 2.35 14.34 -16.30
CA CYS A 194 2.84 13.14 -16.98
C CYS A 194 4.34 12.96 -16.71
N GLY A 195 4.74 11.82 -16.12
CA GLY A 195 6.12 11.52 -15.78
C GLY A 195 6.70 12.32 -14.61
N ALA A 196 5.90 13.07 -13.85
CA ALA A 196 6.36 13.83 -12.69
C ALA A 196 6.85 12.91 -11.55
N ASP A 197 7.87 13.35 -10.81
CA ASP A 197 8.26 12.72 -9.53
C ASP A 197 7.40 13.31 -8.41
N MET A 198 6.44 12.53 -7.94
CA MET A 198 5.51 12.90 -6.86
C MET A 198 5.66 12.01 -5.62
N ARG A 199 6.81 11.36 -5.47
CA ARG A 199 7.06 10.47 -4.34
C ARG A 199 6.91 11.18 -3.01
N GLY A 200 6.10 10.57 -2.12
CA GLY A 200 5.85 11.10 -0.80
C GLY A 200 5.13 12.46 -0.78
N ALA A 201 4.59 12.92 -1.91
CA ALA A 201 3.82 14.16 -1.94
C ALA A 201 2.53 14.03 -1.10
N CYS A 202 2.20 15.04 -0.32
CA CYS A 202 0.93 15.17 0.37
C CYS A 202 -0.09 15.79 -0.58
N LEU A 203 -1.01 14.96 -1.11
CA LEU A 203 -2.07 15.36 -2.03
C LEU A 203 -3.46 15.22 -1.38
N ILE A 204 -3.52 15.25 -0.06
CA ILE A 204 -4.78 15.12 0.70
C ILE A 204 -5.79 16.17 0.19
N ALA A 205 -6.98 15.69 -0.22
CA ALA A 205 -8.06 16.53 -0.73
C ALA A 205 -7.69 17.42 -1.94
N ALA A 206 -6.58 17.17 -2.65
CA ALA A 206 -6.21 17.91 -3.86
C ALA A 206 -7.25 17.70 -4.98
N ASP A 207 -7.54 18.75 -5.74
CA ASP A 207 -8.37 18.69 -6.95
C ASP A 207 -7.49 18.29 -8.14
N LEU A 208 -7.46 17.02 -8.47
CA LEU A 208 -6.73 16.41 -9.59
C LEU A 208 -7.67 16.01 -10.75
N ARG A 209 -8.88 16.56 -10.78
CA ARG A 209 -9.86 16.23 -11.82
C ARG A 209 -9.30 16.48 -13.24
N GLY A 210 -9.36 15.43 -14.07
CA GLY A 210 -8.86 15.50 -15.43
C GLY A 210 -7.35 15.72 -15.55
N ALA A 211 -6.57 15.59 -14.50
CA ALA A 211 -5.10 15.72 -14.56
C ALA A 211 -4.48 14.56 -15.35
N ASP A 212 -3.41 14.86 -16.07
CA ASP A 212 -2.57 13.85 -16.74
C ASP A 212 -1.45 13.41 -15.78
N LEU A 213 -1.62 12.24 -15.18
CA LEU A 213 -0.68 11.60 -14.26
C LEU A 213 -0.02 10.36 -14.88
N ARG A 214 -0.07 10.20 -16.20
CA ARG A 214 0.53 9.06 -16.89
C ARG A 214 2.02 8.96 -16.59
N GLY A 215 2.46 7.77 -16.18
CA GLY A 215 3.85 7.52 -15.84
C GLY A 215 4.38 8.36 -14.65
N ALA A 216 3.55 9.09 -13.92
CA ALA A 216 3.97 9.80 -12.72
C ALA A 216 4.38 8.81 -11.62
N ASP A 217 5.43 9.11 -10.86
CA ASP A 217 5.86 8.32 -9.72
C ASP A 217 5.08 8.74 -8.46
N LEU A 218 4.21 7.85 -8.00
CA LEU A 218 3.31 8.06 -6.87
C LEU A 218 3.70 7.24 -5.61
N LEU A 219 4.95 6.72 -5.55
CA LEU A 219 5.43 5.96 -4.41
C LEU A 219 5.24 6.75 -3.10
N GLY A 220 4.40 6.22 -2.20
CA GLY A 220 4.14 6.83 -0.91
C GLY A 220 3.42 8.19 -0.96
N ALA A 221 2.89 8.61 -2.11
CA ALA A 221 2.05 9.80 -2.18
C ALA A 221 0.75 9.60 -1.38
N ASP A 222 0.34 10.61 -0.63
CA ASP A 222 -0.90 10.60 0.16
C ASP A 222 -2.07 11.15 -0.66
N LEU A 223 -2.89 10.25 -1.18
CA LEU A 223 -4.06 10.57 -2.01
C LEU A 223 -5.38 10.57 -1.23
N ARG A 224 -5.36 10.61 0.10
CA ARG A 224 -6.60 10.61 0.91
C ARG A 224 -7.51 11.76 0.51
N ASN A 225 -8.75 11.41 0.16
CA ASN A 225 -9.77 12.36 -0.30
C ASN A 225 -9.41 13.18 -1.55
N ALA A 226 -8.29 12.91 -2.24
CA ALA A 226 -7.96 13.55 -3.51
C ALA A 226 -9.04 13.25 -4.56
N ASP A 227 -9.39 14.24 -5.38
CA ASP A 227 -10.40 14.10 -6.42
C ASP A 227 -9.72 13.76 -7.76
N LEU A 228 -9.75 12.49 -8.12
CA LEU A 228 -9.16 11.93 -9.34
C LEU A 228 -10.18 11.74 -10.47
N ARG A 229 -11.39 12.28 -10.36
CA ARG A 229 -12.43 12.10 -11.38
C ARG A 229 -11.95 12.54 -12.76
N GLY A 230 -12.02 11.63 -13.73
CA GLY A 230 -11.56 11.86 -15.10
C GLY A 230 -10.04 12.00 -15.25
N ALA A 231 -9.22 11.81 -14.21
CA ALA A 231 -7.77 11.81 -14.30
C ALA A 231 -7.23 10.60 -15.05
N ASP A 232 -6.08 10.75 -15.69
CA ASP A 232 -5.38 9.67 -16.38
C ASP A 232 -4.14 9.25 -15.60
N LEU A 233 -4.21 8.09 -14.90
CA LEU A 233 -3.12 7.51 -14.12
C LEU A 233 -2.52 6.27 -14.82
N ARG A 234 -2.79 6.05 -16.11
CA ARG A 234 -2.22 4.91 -16.82
C ARG A 234 -0.69 4.95 -16.72
N ASP A 235 -0.10 3.79 -16.55
CA ASP A 235 1.35 3.62 -16.44
C ASP A 235 2.01 4.41 -15.28
N SER A 236 1.22 5.00 -14.36
CA SER A 236 1.79 5.61 -13.16
C SER A 236 2.51 4.56 -12.33
N LEU A 237 3.63 4.98 -11.72
CA LEU A 237 4.56 4.10 -11.04
C LEU A 237 4.22 4.00 -9.56
N PHE A 238 4.29 2.78 -9.02
CA PHE A 238 4.11 2.48 -7.60
C PHE A 238 2.75 2.87 -6.99
N LEU A 239 1.77 3.16 -7.84
CA LEU A 239 0.42 3.38 -7.36
C LEU A 239 -0.15 2.08 -6.77
N THR A 240 -0.81 2.19 -5.63
CA THR A 240 -1.33 1.05 -4.87
C THR A 240 -2.84 1.09 -4.73
N GLU A 241 -3.47 -0.08 -4.50
CA GLU A 241 -4.90 -0.16 -4.18
C GLU A 241 -5.31 0.70 -2.97
N PRO A 242 -4.55 0.74 -1.86
CA PRO A 242 -4.81 1.66 -0.75
C PRO A 242 -4.93 3.13 -1.16
N GLN A 243 -4.01 3.61 -1.99
CA GLN A 243 -4.03 5.01 -2.45
C GLN A 243 -5.27 5.30 -3.29
N VAL A 244 -5.61 4.39 -4.23
CA VAL A 244 -6.80 4.51 -5.08
C VAL A 244 -8.08 4.41 -4.25
N ASN A 245 -8.14 3.47 -3.31
CA ASN A 245 -9.25 3.32 -2.40
C ASN A 245 -9.44 4.52 -1.46
N ALA A 246 -8.40 5.24 -1.11
CA ALA A 246 -8.50 6.44 -0.27
C ALA A 246 -8.95 7.68 -1.04
N ALA A 247 -8.89 7.67 -2.36
CA ALA A 247 -9.24 8.79 -3.23
C ALA A 247 -10.70 8.73 -3.73
N LYS A 248 -11.14 9.81 -4.37
CA LYS A 248 -12.40 9.91 -5.12
C LYS A 248 -12.10 9.75 -6.60
N GLY A 249 -12.90 8.97 -7.31
CA GLY A 249 -12.78 8.79 -8.76
C GLY A 249 -14.13 8.55 -9.39
N ASP A 250 -14.15 8.35 -10.69
CA ASP A 250 -15.34 8.01 -11.47
C ASP A 250 -15.00 7.00 -12.59
N ALA A 251 -16.00 6.61 -13.38
CA ALA A 251 -15.83 5.71 -14.52
C ALA A 251 -14.87 6.23 -15.62
N ARG A 252 -14.58 7.54 -15.63
CA ARG A 252 -13.66 8.16 -16.59
C ARG A 252 -12.22 8.21 -16.08
N THR A 253 -12.00 7.97 -14.79
CA THR A 253 -10.66 7.88 -14.22
C THR A 253 -9.96 6.65 -14.81
N ARG A 254 -8.75 6.81 -15.34
CA ARG A 254 -8.00 5.72 -15.97
C ARG A 254 -6.89 5.27 -15.05
N LEU A 255 -6.92 4.00 -14.64
CA LEU A 255 -5.93 3.39 -13.76
C LEU A 255 -4.90 2.56 -14.56
N PRO A 256 -3.71 2.28 -13.98
CA PRO A 256 -2.83 1.23 -14.49
C PRO A 256 -3.56 -0.11 -14.61
N ALA A 257 -3.23 -0.92 -15.62
CA ALA A 257 -3.86 -2.22 -15.87
C ALA A 257 -3.74 -3.23 -14.70
N THR A 258 -2.87 -2.96 -13.75
CA THR A 258 -2.66 -3.79 -12.55
C THR A 258 -3.62 -3.48 -11.40
N LEU A 259 -4.39 -2.40 -11.49
CA LEU A 259 -5.34 -1.95 -10.48
C LEU A 259 -6.78 -2.03 -10.99
N VAL A 260 -7.70 -2.26 -10.07
CA VAL A 260 -9.13 -2.33 -10.35
C VAL A 260 -9.79 -1.05 -9.82
N HIS A 261 -10.80 -0.57 -10.54
CA HIS A 261 -11.61 0.56 -10.07
C HIS A 261 -12.29 0.20 -8.75
N PRO A 262 -12.15 1.03 -7.71
CA PRO A 262 -12.89 0.84 -6.47
C PRO A 262 -14.40 0.84 -6.72
N ALA A 263 -15.13 -0.08 -6.08
CA ALA A 263 -16.58 -0.20 -6.25
C ALA A 263 -17.33 1.12 -5.92
N HIS A 264 -16.83 1.91 -4.98
CA HIS A 264 -17.42 3.19 -4.59
C HIS A 264 -17.27 4.31 -5.63
N TRP A 265 -16.43 4.12 -6.69
CA TRP A 265 -16.33 5.08 -7.79
C TRP A 265 -17.47 4.95 -8.82
N GLY A 266 -18.17 3.81 -8.84
CA GLY A 266 -19.29 3.56 -9.74
C GLY A 266 -20.66 3.92 -9.16
N ALA A 267 -20.76 4.16 -7.85
CA ALA A 267 -22.00 4.63 -7.22
C ALA A 267 -22.13 6.14 -7.50
N GLY A 268 -22.95 6.49 -8.48
CA GLY A 268 -23.13 7.85 -8.96
C GLY A 268 -23.29 8.89 -7.84
N GLN A 269 -22.50 9.92 -7.90
CA GLN A 269 -22.76 11.23 -7.30
C GLN A 269 -23.14 12.21 -8.38
#